data_c786efc9324b875b713af8e6dca80a31
#
_entry.id   c786efc9324b875b713af8e6dca80a31
#
_cell.length_a   1.000
_cell.length_b   1.000
_cell.length_c   1.000
_cell.angle_alpha   90.00
_cell.angle_beta   90.00
_cell.angle_gamma   90.00
#
_symmetry.space_group_name_H-M   'P 1'
#
loop_
_entity.id
_entity.type
_entity.pdbx_description
1 polymer ?
#
loop_
_entity_poly.entity_id
_entity_poly.type
_entity_poly.pdbx_seq_one_letter_code
_entity_poly.pdbx_strand_id
1 'polypeptide(L)'
;IIKGGENISSIKKSSYNKQRYQLILQDTKNKINTEISNAWSKYQSSKSVLEATKAQLKAAEIANEGITLEYDSGNTRTTLELIQSRSLLLNARIAFAKSERDFVVSQFELAKQLGSLSIKSIK
;
A
#
# COMPACT_ATOMS: atom_id res chain seq x y z
N ILE A 1 31.93 52.41 14.69
CA ILE A 1 32.78 51.43 13.98
C ILE A 1 32.51 50.02 14.51
N ILE A 2 32.37 49.85 15.82
CA ILE A 2 32.09 48.57 16.46
C ILE A 2 30.66 48.05 16.11
N LYS A 3 29.70 48.97 16.02
CA LYS A 3 28.29 48.65 15.69
C LYS A 3 28.10 48.09 14.27
N GLY A 4 28.93 48.49 13.33
CA GLY A 4 28.88 48.00 11.95
C GLY A 4 29.25 46.52 11.83
N GLY A 5 30.22 46.04 12.60
CA GLY A 5 30.62 44.64 12.64
C GLY A 5 29.56 43.73 13.25
N GLU A 6 28.89 44.18 14.30
CA GLU A 6 27.79 43.45 14.95
C GLU A 6 26.57 43.34 14.01
N ASN A 7 26.23 44.39 13.29
CA ASN A 7 25.12 44.38 12.35
C ASN A 7 25.38 43.44 11.18
N ILE A 8 26.58 43.41 10.63
CA ILE A 8 26.95 42.49 9.54
C ILE A 8 26.91 41.05 10.03
N SER A 9 27.39 40.77 11.22
CA SER A 9 27.39 39.42 11.83
C SER A 9 25.94 38.98 12.08
N SER A 10 25.06 39.87 12.59
CA SER A 10 23.65 39.61 12.83
C SER A 10 22.90 39.34 11.52
N ILE A 11 23.17 40.08 10.46
CA ILE A 11 22.56 39.90 9.13
C ILE A 11 22.99 38.55 8.54
N LYS A 12 24.27 38.17 8.65
CA LYS A 12 24.77 36.88 8.16
C LYS A 12 24.11 35.72 8.91
N LYS A 13 23.96 35.83 10.24
CA LYS A 13 23.32 34.82 11.07
C LYS A 13 21.86 34.67 10.73
N SER A 14 21.15 35.78 10.54
CA SER A 14 19.72 35.78 10.12
C SER A 14 19.55 35.16 8.74
N SER A 15 20.42 35.49 7.77
CA SER A 15 20.42 34.92 6.43
C SER A 15 20.69 33.41 6.45
N TYR A 16 21.65 32.96 7.27
CA TYR A 16 21.95 31.56 7.44
C TYR A 16 20.77 30.78 8.02
N ASN A 17 20.11 31.33 9.06
CA ASN A 17 18.94 30.71 9.65
C ASN A 17 17.77 30.60 8.66
N LYS A 18 17.59 31.61 7.81
CA LYS A 18 16.57 31.61 6.75
C LYS A 18 16.85 30.52 5.73
N GLN A 19 18.09 30.39 5.28
CA GLN A 19 18.51 29.33 4.35
C GLN A 19 18.30 27.95 4.95
N ARG A 20 18.67 27.77 6.21
CA ARG A 20 18.47 26.52 6.94
C ARG A 20 16.99 26.16 7.03
N TYR A 21 16.14 27.14 7.35
CA TYR A 21 14.68 26.94 7.39
C TYR A 21 14.14 26.53 6.04
N GLN A 22 14.57 27.15 4.96
CA GLN A 22 14.14 26.81 3.59
C GLN A 22 14.55 25.39 3.22
N LEU A 23 15.76 24.96 3.59
CA LEU A 23 16.24 23.59 3.34
C LEU A 23 15.41 22.57 4.11
N ILE A 24 15.08 22.86 5.38
CA ILE A 24 14.24 21.98 6.20
C ILE A 24 12.84 21.86 5.59
N LEU A 25 12.26 22.96 5.11
CA LEU A 25 10.97 22.96 4.44
C LEU A 25 11.00 22.12 3.17
N GLN A 26 12.05 22.25 2.37
CA GLN A 26 12.21 21.48 1.14
C GLN A 26 12.36 19.99 1.42
N ASP A 27 13.15 19.62 2.43
CA ASP A 27 13.29 18.23 2.87
C ASP A 27 11.96 17.65 3.34
N THR A 28 11.19 18.43 4.09
CA THR A 28 9.87 18.01 4.57
C THR A 28 8.91 17.79 3.40
N LYS A 29 8.88 18.68 2.42
CA LYS A 29 8.06 18.54 1.22
C LYS A 29 8.45 17.30 0.42
N ASN A 30 9.75 17.07 0.24
CA ASN A 30 10.25 15.91 -0.48
C ASN A 30 9.87 14.60 0.23
N LYS A 31 9.98 14.59 1.55
CA LYS A 31 9.60 13.43 2.37
C LYS A 31 8.10 13.13 2.25
N ILE A 32 7.25 14.15 2.31
CA ILE A 32 5.80 14.01 2.16
C ILE A 32 5.46 13.48 0.77
N ASN A 33 6.06 14.03 -0.28
CA ASN A 33 5.85 13.59 -1.66
C ASN A 33 6.26 12.13 -1.85
N THR A 34 7.39 11.72 -1.23
CA THR A 34 7.85 10.33 -1.25
C THR A 34 6.87 9.41 -0.53
N GLU A 35 6.38 9.81 0.63
CA GLU A 35 5.41 9.03 1.40
C GLU A 35 4.08 8.86 0.64
N ILE A 36 3.61 9.93 -0.01
CA ILE A 36 2.39 9.88 -0.85
C ILE A 36 2.59 8.97 -2.05
N SER A 37 3.75 9.09 -2.73
CA SER A 37 4.07 8.23 -3.87
C SER A 37 4.15 6.76 -3.48
N ASN A 38 4.75 6.47 -2.33
CA ASN A 38 4.83 5.11 -1.79
C ASN A 38 3.45 4.56 -1.44
N ALA A 39 2.61 5.37 -0.79
CA ALA A 39 1.23 4.99 -0.44
C ALA A 39 0.39 4.76 -1.69
N TRP A 40 0.54 5.57 -2.71
CA TRP A 40 -0.14 5.42 -4.00
C TRP A 40 0.29 4.12 -4.71
N SER A 41 1.59 3.86 -4.77
CA SER A 41 2.14 2.64 -5.37
C SER A 41 1.64 1.39 -4.65
N LYS A 42 1.61 1.44 -3.33
CA LYS A 42 1.11 0.35 -2.49
C LYS A 42 -0.39 0.12 -2.72
N TYR A 43 -1.16 1.19 -2.85
CA TYR A 43 -2.58 1.12 -3.19
C TYR A 43 -2.79 0.44 -4.54
N GLN A 44 -2.07 0.85 -5.58
CA GLN A 44 -2.16 0.25 -6.91
C GLN A 44 -1.76 -1.21 -6.92
N SER A 45 -0.69 -1.54 -6.21
CA SER A 45 -0.21 -2.91 -6.06
C SER A 45 -1.23 -3.79 -5.33
N SER A 46 -1.79 -3.31 -4.23
CA SER A 46 -2.80 -4.02 -3.45
C SER A 46 -4.08 -4.26 -4.25
N LYS A 47 -4.46 -3.29 -5.07
CA LYS A 47 -5.62 -3.41 -5.96
C LYS A 47 -5.39 -4.50 -7.01
N SER A 48 -4.21 -4.53 -7.62
CA SER A 48 -3.84 -5.56 -8.60
C SER A 48 -3.82 -6.96 -7.98
N VAL A 49 -3.27 -7.09 -6.78
CA VAL A 49 -3.23 -8.37 -6.04
C VAL A 49 -4.66 -8.81 -5.70
N LEU A 50 -5.52 -7.88 -5.29
CA LEU A 50 -6.93 -8.19 -5.00
C LEU A 50 -7.64 -8.75 -6.21
N GLU A 51 -7.48 -8.14 -7.37
CA GLU A 51 -8.08 -8.61 -8.62
C GLU A 51 -7.54 -9.99 -9.01
N ALA A 52 -6.22 -10.20 -8.87
CA ALA A 52 -5.58 -11.48 -9.18
C ALA A 52 -6.06 -12.60 -8.26
N THR A 53 -6.14 -12.35 -6.94
CA THR A 53 -6.59 -13.35 -5.96
C THR A 53 -8.08 -13.65 -6.11
N LYS A 54 -8.87 -12.66 -6.49
CA LYS A 54 -10.29 -12.85 -6.79
C LYS A 54 -10.48 -13.79 -7.98
N ALA A 55 -9.72 -13.58 -9.06
CA ALA A 55 -9.76 -14.44 -10.23
C ALA A 55 -9.29 -15.86 -9.90
N GLN A 56 -8.23 -15.99 -9.10
CA GLN A 56 -7.71 -17.27 -8.64
C GLN A 56 -8.73 -18.03 -7.80
N LEU A 57 -9.43 -17.34 -6.89
CA LEU A 57 -10.47 -17.92 -6.07
C LEU A 57 -11.61 -18.46 -6.94
N LYS A 58 -12.06 -17.67 -7.92
CA LYS A 58 -13.12 -18.08 -8.82
C LYS A 58 -12.72 -19.34 -9.63
N ALA A 59 -11.48 -19.37 -10.13
CA ALA A 59 -10.96 -20.54 -10.84
C ALA A 59 -10.90 -21.77 -9.94
N ALA A 60 -10.46 -21.59 -8.67
CA ALA A 60 -10.41 -22.69 -7.71
C ALA A 60 -11.80 -23.20 -7.33
N GLU A 61 -12.78 -22.33 -7.21
CA GLU A 61 -14.19 -22.71 -6.96
C GLU A 61 -14.75 -23.56 -8.10
N ILE A 62 -14.53 -23.12 -9.34
CA ILE A 62 -15.00 -23.83 -10.53
C ILE A 62 -14.32 -25.20 -10.63
N ALA A 63 -13.00 -25.25 -10.43
CA ALA A 63 -12.22 -26.49 -10.47
C ALA A 63 -12.69 -27.48 -9.38
N ASN A 64 -12.88 -26.98 -8.15
CA ASN A 64 -13.35 -27.81 -7.03
C ASN A 64 -14.76 -28.36 -7.27
N GLU A 65 -15.64 -27.53 -7.80
CA GLU A 65 -17.00 -27.96 -8.16
C GLU A 65 -16.98 -29.06 -9.20
N GLY A 66 -16.17 -28.91 -10.25
CA GLY A 66 -16.04 -29.92 -11.31
C GLY A 66 -15.48 -31.23 -10.77
N ILE A 67 -14.42 -31.18 -9.97
CA ILE A 67 -13.82 -32.38 -9.35
C ILE A 67 -14.78 -33.06 -8.39
N THR A 68 -15.53 -32.29 -7.60
CA THR A 68 -16.51 -32.81 -6.68
C THR A 68 -17.64 -33.56 -7.42
N LEU A 69 -18.15 -32.99 -8.51
CA LEU A 69 -19.18 -33.60 -9.33
C LEU A 69 -18.67 -34.90 -9.97
N GLU A 70 -17.45 -34.91 -10.50
CA GLU A 70 -16.83 -36.12 -11.08
C GLU A 70 -16.59 -37.20 -10.03
N TYR A 71 -16.19 -36.82 -8.82
CA TYR A 71 -16.00 -37.75 -7.71
C TYR A 71 -17.34 -38.37 -7.28
N ASP A 72 -18.37 -37.54 -7.11
CA ASP A 72 -19.71 -37.99 -6.65
C ASP A 72 -20.39 -38.89 -7.70
N SER A 73 -20.11 -38.68 -8.97
CA SER A 73 -20.68 -39.53 -10.04
C SER A 73 -19.97 -40.86 -10.19
N GLY A 74 -18.97 -41.15 -9.36
CA GLY A 74 -18.24 -42.42 -9.36
C GLY A 74 -17.25 -42.56 -10.51
N ASN A 75 -16.91 -41.45 -11.18
CA ASN A 75 -15.96 -41.46 -12.28
C ASN A 75 -14.51 -41.37 -11.77
N THR A 76 -13.59 -41.24 -12.66
CA THR A 76 -12.14 -41.38 -12.60
C THR A 76 -11.39 -40.57 -11.53
N ARG A 77 -12.04 -39.76 -10.71
CA ARG A 77 -11.35 -38.91 -9.71
C ARG A 77 -11.13 -39.67 -8.41
N THR A 78 -9.93 -39.55 -7.85
CA THR A 78 -9.54 -40.17 -6.59
C THR A 78 -9.89 -39.27 -5.40
N THR A 79 -9.97 -39.88 -4.20
CA THR A 79 -10.14 -39.13 -2.94
C THR A 79 -8.99 -38.13 -2.75
N LEU A 80 -7.77 -38.50 -3.14
CA LEU A 80 -6.63 -37.60 -3.05
C LEU A 80 -6.81 -36.36 -3.90
N GLU A 81 -7.29 -36.49 -5.15
CA GLU A 81 -7.56 -35.35 -6.02
C GLU A 81 -8.63 -34.46 -5.44
N LEU A 82 -9.68 -35.01 -4.83
CA LEU A 82 -10.74 -34.23 -4.16
C LEU A 82 -10.18 -33.44 -2.98
N ILE A 83 -9.34 -34.06 -2.14
CA ILE A 83 -8.69 -33.41 -0.98
C ILE A 83 -7.77 -32.30 -1.46
N GLN A 84 -6.96 -32.55 -2.49
CA GLN A 84 -6.05 -31.54 -3.07
C GLN A 84 -6.83 -30.36 -3.61
N SER A 85 -7.94 -30.59 -4.30
CA SER A 85 -8.79 -29.55 -4.85
C SER A 85 -9.40 -28.68 -3.74
N ARG A 86 -9.86 -29.30 -2.65
CA ARG A 86 -10.41 -28.58 -1.50
C ARG A 86 -9.34 -27.75 -0.81
N SER A 87 -8.12 -28.30 -0.70
CA SER A 87 -6.99 -27.59 -0.12
C SER A 87 -6.62 -26.35 -0.94
N LEU A 88 -6.58 -26.48 -2.27
CA LEU A 88 -6.32 -25.36 -3.17
C LEU A 88 -7.40 -24.28 -3.05
N LEU A 89 -8.67 -24.69 -2.95
CA LEU A 89 -9.78 -23.75 -2.76
C LEU A 89 -9.63 -23.00 -1.44
N LEU A 90 -9.32 -23.70 -0.35
CA LEU A 90 -9.11 -23.08 0.96
C LEU A 90 -7.97 -22.07 0.92
N ASN A 91 -6.85 -22.45 0.32
CA ASN A 91 -5.69 -21.55 0.17
C ASN A 91 -6.04 -20.31 -0.66
N ALA A 92 -6.83 -20.47 -1.71
CA ALA A 92 -7.30 -19.36 -2.53
C ALA A 92 -8.21 -18.41 -1.74
N ARG A 93 -9.09 -18.95 -0.90
CA ARG A 93 -9.94 -18.14 0.00
C ARG A 93 -9.12 -17.35 1.00
N ILE A 94 -8.10 -17.97 1.59
CA ILE A 94 -7.20 -17.31 2.53
C ILE A 94 -6.43 -16.18 1.83
N ALA A 95 -5.88 -16.45 0.65
CA ALA A 95 -5.14 -15.45 -0.13
C ALA A 95 -6.03 -14.26 -0.49
N PHE A 96 -7.28 -14.51 -0.89
CA PHE A 96 -8.24 -13.46 -1.20
C PHE A 96 -8.59 -12.63 0.03
N ALA A 97 -8.85 -13.26 1.17
CA ALA A 97 -9.14 -12.55 2.42
C ALA A 97 -7.99 -11.66 2.86
N LYS A 98 -6.74 -12.14 2.74
CA LYS A 98 -5.55 -11.35 3.04
C LYS A 98 -5.43 -10.14 2.09
N SER A 99 -5.69 -10.34 0.81
CA SER A 99 -5.60 -9.26 -0.17
C SER A 99 -6.69 -8.21 0.03
N GLU A 100 -7.89 -8.60 0.47
CA GLU A 100 -8.94 -7.65 0.85
C GLU A 100 -8.49 -6.79 2.02
N ARG A 101 -7.91 -7.40 3.05
CA ARG A 101 -7.38 -6.67 4.20
C ARG A 101 -6.28 -5.70 3.79
N ASP A 102 -5.32 -6.17 3.00
CA ASP A 102 -4.19 -5.35 2.55
C ASP A 102 -4.66 -4.17 1.71
N PHE A 103 -5.67 -4.38 0.87
CA PHE A 103 -6.28 -3.32 0.07
C PHE A 103 -6.95 -2.25 0.95
N VAL A 104 -7.73 -2.67 1.94
CA VAL A 104 -8.38 -1.75 2.89
C VAL A 104 -7.33 -0.95 3.66
N VAL A 105 -6.28 -1.61 4.16
CA VAL A 105 -5.18 -0.95 4.87
C VAL A 105 -4.49 0.07 3.96
N SER A 106 -4.22 -0.28 2.70
CA SER A 106 -3.58 0.63 1.75
C SER A 106 -4.45 1.86 1.45
N GLN A 107 -5.77 1.70 1.41
CA GLN A 107 -6.71 2.81 1.26
C GLN A 107 -6.64 3.77 2.45
N PHE A 108 -6.60 3.24 3.68
CA PHE A 108 -6.46 4.05 4.89
C PHE A 108 -5.13 4.78 4.94
N GLU A 109 -4.04 4.10 4.59
CA GLU A 109 -2.71 4.72 4.54
C GLU A 109 -2.66 5.86 3.53
N LEU A 110 -3.22 5.65 2.35
CA LEU A 110 -3.29 6.68 1.31
C LEU A 110 -4.12 7.87 1.78
N ALA A 111 -5.29 7.62 2.35
CA ALA A 111 -6.18 8.67 2.89
C ALA A 111 -5.49 9.44 4.00
N LYS A 112 -4.75 8.76 4.88
CA LYS A 112 -3.97 9.37 5.95
C LYS A 112 -2.90 10.32 5.40
N GLN A 113 -2.15 9.90 4.39
CA GLN A 113 -1.10 10.72 3.78
C GLN A 113 -1.70 11.94 3.07
N LEU A 114 -2.80 11.76 2.37
CA LEU A 114 -3.51 12.87 1.70
C LEU A 114 -4.12 13.83 2.71
N GLY A 115 -4.65 13.32 3.83
CA GLY A 115 -5.16 14.13 4.92
C GLY A 115 -4.06 14.96 5.60
N SER A 116 -2.89 14.37 5.82
CA SER A 116 -1.72 15.07 6.34
C SER A 116 -1.28 16.22 5.43
N LEU A 117 -1.27 15.99 4.12
CA LEU A 117 -0.92 17.01 3.14
C LEU A 117 -1.92 18.17 3.19
N SER A 118 -3.21 17.86 3.26
CA SER A 118 -4.29 18.85 3.35
C SER A 118 -4.14 19.73 4.59
N ILE A 119 -3.86 19.15 5.75
CA ILE A 119 -3.66 19.89 7.01
C ILE A 119 -2.42 20.78 6.91
N LYS A 120 -1.33 20.28 6.35
CA LYS A 120 -0.10 21.06 6.19
C LYS A 120 -0.23 22.19 5.18
N SER A 121 -1.06 22.04 4.16
CA SER A 121 -1.29 23.09 3.17
C SER A 121 -2.14 24.23 3.70
N ILE A 122 -2.97 24.00 4.73
CA ILE A 122 -3.80 25.01 5.37
C ILE A 122 -2.96 25.88 6.34
N LYS A 123 -1.89 25.35 6.90
CA LYS A 123 -0.96 26.09 7.74
C LYS A 123 0.19 26.68 6.92
#